data_50efcdccadc95ea48d3ce6fd186beeb5
#
_entry.id   50efcdccadc95ea48d3ce6fd186beeb5
#
_cell.length_a   1.000
_cell.length_b   1.000
_cell.length_c   1.000
_cell.angle_alpha   90.00
_cell.angle_beta   90.00
_cell.angle_gamma   90.00
#
_symmetry.space_group_name_H-M   'P 1'
#
loop_
_entity.id
_entity.type
_entity.pdbx_description
1 polymer ?
#
loop_
_entity_poly.entity_id
_entity_poly.type
_entity_poly.pdbx_seq_one_letter_code
_entity_poly.pdbx_strand_id
1 'polypeptide(L)'
;MSYLNRLRESARPSFLEQPGLILFHKPKGYIVTRKDEKERKTIYQALPPFVLQKGWVPIGRLDKDSRGLLLFTRDGTLVDLLTEPGRCEKTYKVVIRGRISDEDLSRVLIGVPTPIGTLNVHSITKRREVGPKTQLEVVLKEGKNRHLRRVFHALKDPKFHTPLKVLDLKRVKVGPLTLDIPVGGWRFSTQEEETQLFSSLKKPAQEN
;
A
#
# COMPACT_ATOMS: atom_id res chain seq x y z
N MET A 1 -17.49 16.28 -19.80
CA MET A 1 -17.02 16.71 -18.45
C MET A 1 -16.18 15.58 -17.87
N SER A 2 -14.93 15.86 -17.49
CA SER A 2 -14.03 14.82 -16.93
C SER A 2 -14.52 14.39 -15.54
N TYR A 3 -14.28 13.15 -15.18
CA TYR A 3 -14.56 12.54 -13.87
C TYR A 3 -14.07 13.39 -12.68
N LEU A 4 -12.94 14.08 -12.86
CA LEU A 4 -12.35 15.01 -11.89
C LEU A 4 -13.17 16.29 -11.69
N ASN A 5 -13.95 16.71 -12.71
CA ASN A 5 -14.84 17.85 -12.56
C ASN A 5 -16.10 17.49 -11.75
N ARG A 6 -16.59 16.24 -11.84
CA ARG A 6 -17.68 15.74 -10.98
C ARG A 6 -17.28 15.66 -9.51
N LEU A 7 -16.02 15.31 -9.20
CA LEU A 7 -15.49 15.38 -7.83
C LEU A 7 -15.40 16.83 -7.31
N ARG A 8 -15.26 17.81 -8.18
CA ARG A 8 -15.26 19.23 -7.81
C ARG A 8 -16.66 19.77 -7.51
N GLU A 9 -17.68 19.29 -8.21
CA GLU A 9 -19.04 19.85 -8.11
C GLU A 9 -19.91 19.13 -7.07
N SER A 10 -19.75 17.81 -6.89
CA SER A 10 -20.54 17.03 -5.93
C SER A 10 -19.98 17.01 -4.50
N ALA A 11 -18.70 17.33 -4.29
CA ALA A 11 -18.01 17.18 -3.00
C ALA A 11 -17.78 18.49 -2.23
N ARG A 12 -18.16 19.65 -2.77
CA ARG A 12 -17.75 20.93 -2.20
C ARG A 12 -18.40 21.42 -0.92
N PRO A 13 -19.65 21.12 -0.55
CA PRO A 13 -20.19 21.64 0.71
C PRO A 13 -19.87 20.80 1.94
N SER A 14 -19.65 19.47 1.82
CA SER A 14 -19.48 18.60 2.98
C SER A 14 -18.03 18.23 3.31
N PHE A 15 -17.10 18.39 2.37
CA PHE A 15 -15.68 18.07 2.57
C PHE A 15 -14.92 19.14 3.37
N LEU A 16 -15.40 20.38 3.41
CA LEU A 16 -14.73 21.47 4.12
C LEU A 16 -14.94 21.42 5.64
N GLU A 17 -15.93 20.67 6.12
CA GLU A 17 -16.25 20.58 7.56
C GLU A 17 -15.80 19.29 8.23
N GLN A 18 -15.43 18.24 7.48
CA GLN A 18 -14.95 16.98 8.06
C GLN A 18 -13.79 16.40 7.23
N PRO A 19 -12.73 15.87 7.90
CA PRO A 19 -11.61 15.23 7.21
C PRO A 19 -12.09 14.13 6.25
N GLY A 20 -11.56 14.13 5.02
CA GLY A 20 -11.94 13.14 3.99
C GLY A 20 -11.27 11.77 4.19
N LEU A 21 -10.16 11.74 4.95
CA LEU A 21 -9.36 10.52 5.15
C LEU A 21 -9.06 10.26 6.63
N ILE A 22 -8.94 8.97 6.97
CA ILE A 22 -8.25 8.49 8.16
C ILE A 22 -6.96 7.81 7.71
N LEU A 23 -5.84 8.18 8.31
CA LEU A 23 -4.56 7.50 8.20
C LEU A 23 -4.44 6.54 9.38
N PHE A 24 -4.14 5.27 9.10
CA PHE A 24 -4.00 4.23 10.12
C PHE A 24 -2.73 3.43 9.92
N HIS A 25 -1.94 3.27 10.97
CA HIS A 25 -0.80 2.35 10.95
C HIS A 25 -1.27 0.94 11.30
N LYS A 26 -1.73 0.21 10.29
CA LYS A 26 -2.19 -1.16 10.47
C LYS A 26 -1.09 -2.04 11.09
N PRO A 27 -1.32 -2.68 12.25
CA PRO A 27 -0.39 -3.68 12.79
C PRO A 27 -0.50 -5.01 12.02
N LYS A 28 0.49 -5.90 12.22
CA LYS A 28 0.38 -7.31 11.78
C LYS A 28 -0.72 -8.03 12.55
N GLY A 29 -1.25 -9.11 11.99
CA GLY A 29 -2.24 -9.97 12.64
C GLY A 29 -3.68 -9.66 12.30
N TYR A 30 -3.97 -8.48 11.76
CA TYR A 30 -5.32 -8.04 11.41
C TYR A 30 -5.58 -8.17 9.91
N ILE A 31 -6.77 -8.65 9.54
CA ILE A 31 -7.21 -8.72 8.14
C ILE A 31 -8.03 -7.48 7.79
N VAL A 32 -7.95 -7.06 6.52
CA VAL A 32 -8.66 -5.89 5.99
C VAL A 32 -10.02 -6.34 5.45
N THR A 33 -11.01 -6.44 6.35
CA THR A 33 -12.40 -6.75 6.04
C THR A 33 -13.32 -6.22 7.12
N ARG A 34 -14.59 -5.99 6.78
CA ARG A 34 -15.65 -5.63 7.75
C ARG A 34 -16.08 -6.85 8.59
N LYS A 35 -16.21 -8.02 7.96
CA LYS A 35 -16.63 -9.27 8.58
C LYS A 35 -15.72 -10.40 8.13
N ASP A 36 -15.43 -11.32 9.00
CA ASP A 36 -14.65 -12.52 8.71
C ASP A 36 -15.38 -13.76 9.20
N GLU A 37 -15.65 -14.67 8.29
CA GLU A 37 -16.34 -15.94 8.61
C GLU A 37 -15.49 -16.89 9.46
N LYS A 38 -14.17 -16.67 9.48
CA LYS A 38 -13.20 -17.48 10.24
C LYS A 38 -12.80 -16.84 11.56
N GLU A 39 -13.56 -15.85 12.03
CA GLU A 39 -13.35 -15.14 13.30
C GLU A 39 -11.95 -14.59 13.54
N ARG A 40 -11.20 -14.32 12.45
CA ARG A 40 -9.88 -13.69 12.55
C ARG A 40 -10.04 -12.21 12.92
N LYS A 41 -9.07 -11.65 13.62
CA LYS A 41 -9.06 -10.23 13.99
C LYS A 41 -9.13 -9.33 12.77
N THR A 42 -10.16 -8.47 12.68
CA THR A 42 -10.32 -7.49 11.61
C THR A 42 -9.72 -6.14 12.01
N ILE A 43 -9.38 -5.31 11.01
CA ILE A 43 -8.83 -3.96 11.25
C ILE A 43 -9.76 -3.09 12.10
N TYR A 44 -11.07 -3.31 12.04
CA TYR A 44 -12.04 -2.51 12.83
C TYR A 44 -11.96 -2.79 14.33
N GLN A 45 -11.43 -3.93 14.74
CA GLN A 45 -11.15 -4.21 16.16
C GLN A 45 -9.91 -3.47 16.69
N ALA A 46 -9.07 -2.94 15.80
CA ALA A 46 -7.90 -2.13 16.14
C ALA A 46 -8.15 -0.62 16.00
N LEU A 47 -9.36 -0.21 15.65
CA LEU A 47 -9.79 1.17 15.43
C LEU A 47 -10.94 1.53 16.37
N PRO A 48 -11.15 2.83 16.65
CA PRO A 48 -12.31 3.27 17.41
C PRO A 48 -13.63 2.83 16.76
N PRO A 49 -14.67 2.52 17.55
CA PRO A 49 -15.95 2.02 17.03
C PRO A 49 -16.61 2.92 15.99
N PHE A 50 -16.42 4.24 16.07
CA PHE A 50 -17.01 5.20 15.13
C PHE A 50 -16.55 4.95 13.68
N VAL A 51 -15.36 4.37 13.46
CA VAL A 51 -14.84 4.09 12.13
C VAL A 51 -15.76 3.12 11.39
N LEU A 52 -16.19 2.07 12.05
CA LEU A 52 -17.18 1.13 11.50
C LEU A 52 -18.59 1.74 11.47
N GLN A 53 -19.02 2.35 12.57
CA GLN A 53 -20.39 2.88 12.75
C GLN A 53 -20.72 4.01 11.77
N LYS A 54 -19.74 4.89 11.45
CA LYS A 54 -19.92 6.00 10.52
C LYS A 54 -19.54 5.65 9.06
N GLY A 55 -19.40 4.35 8.75
CA GLY A 55 -19.26 3.87 7.38
C GLY A 55 -17.89 4.11 6.73
N TRP A 56 -16.83 4.33 7.52
CA TRP A 56 -15.48 4.42 6.96
C TRP A 56 -15.04 3.08 6.37
N VAL A 57 -14.53 3.11 5.14
CA VAL A 57 -14.05 1.94 4.41
C VAL A 57 -12.56 2.07 4.10
N PRO A 58 -11.78 0.97 4.15
CA PRO A 58 -10.37 1.02 3.82
C PRO A 58 -10.17 1.22 2.31
N ILE A 59 -9.17 2.00 1.95
CA ILE A 59 -8.73 2.19 0.57
C ILE A 59 -7.69 1.11 0.24
N GLY A 60 -8.14 0.09 -0.47
CA GLY A 60 -7.34 -1.09 -0.76
C GLY A 60 -7.07 -1.96 0.46
N ARG A 61 -6.09 -2.85 0.35
CA ARG A 61 -5.81 -3.83 1.39
C ARG A 61 -4.31 -3.95 1.69
N LEU A 62 -4.01 -4.46 2.88
CA LEU A 62 -2.74 -5.01 3.29
C LEU A 62 -2.98 -6.43 3.82
N ASP A 63 -2.09 -7.36 3.50
CA ASP A 63 -2.18 -8.74 4.01
C ASP A 63 -2.16 -8.77 5.55
N LYS A 64 -2.64 -9.89 6.14
CA LYS A 64 -2.64 -10.11 7.60
C LYS A 64 -1.24 -9.92 8.23
N ASP A 65 -0.23 -10.42 7.56
CA ASP A 65 1.18 -10.40 7.98
C ASP A 65 1.97 -9.19 7.47
N SER A 66 1.29 -8.21 6.85
CA SER A 66 1.83 -6.92 6.44
C SER A 66 1.36 -5.81 7.38
N ARG A 67 2.14 -4.73 7.48
CA ARG A 67 1.86 -3.57 8.32
C ARG A 67 2.05 -2.26 7.56
N GLY A 68 1.68 -1.15 8.16
CA GLY A 68 1.96 0.16 7.60
C GLY A 68 0.72 0.98 7.28
N LEU A 69 0.88 2.00 6.46
CA LEU A 69 -0.14 2.99 6.14
C LEU A 69 -1.32 2.36 5.41
N LEU A 70 -2.48 2.43 6.02
CA LEU A 70 -3.78 2.11 5.43
C LEU A 70 -4.68 3.32 5.56
N LEU A 71 -5.24 3.75 4.44
CA LEU A 71 -6.16 4.88 4.39
C LEU A 71 -7.60 4.40 4.49
N PHE A 72 -8.47 5.22 5.09
CA PHE A 72 -9.92 5.02 5.08
C PHE A 72 -10.61 6.27 4.58
N THR A 73 -11.76 6.09 3.94
CA THR A 73 -12.63 7.17 3.48
C THR A 73 -14.09 6.76 3.62
N ARG A 74 -15.01 7.72 3.49
CA ARG A 74 -16.45 7.48 3.32
C ARG A 74 -16.90 7.66 1.88
N ASP A 75 -15.98 8.07 1.01
CA ASP A 75 -16.23 8.28 -0.42
C ASP A 75 -15.78 7.05 -1.22
N GLY A 76 -16.75 6.31 -1.78
CA GLY A 76 -16.49 5.14 -2.62
C GLY A 76 -15.72 5.48 -3.89
N THR A 77 -15.94 6.65 -4.46
CA THR A 77 -15.23 7.14 -5.65
C THR A 77 -13.73 7.30 -5.40
N LEU A 78 -13.37 7.74 -4.20
CA LEU A 78 -11.97 7.86 -3.81
C LEU A 78 -11.31 6.49 -3.59
N VAL A 79 -12.08 5.49 -3.16
CA VAL A 79 -11.59 4.10 -3.08
C VAL A 79 -11.20 3.61 -4.46
N ASP A 80 -12.08 3.76 -5.44
CA ASP A 80 -11.83 3.30 -6.82
C ASP A 80 -10.63 4.01 -7.42
N LEU A 81 -10.58 5.35 -7.30
CA LEU A 81 -9.52 6.18 -7.85
C LEU A 81 -8.13 5.81 -7.27
N LEU A 82 -8.01 5.59 -5.96
CA LEU A 82 -6.74 5.28 -5.30
C LEU A 82 -6.33 3.81 -5.42
N THR A 83 -7.26 2.92 -5.79
CA THR A 83 -6.99 1.49 -6.00
C THR A 83 -6.79 1.14 -7.47
N GLU A 84 -7.19 2.01 -8.39
CA GLU A 84 -6.97 1.83 -9.83
C GLU A 84 -5.48 1.62 -10.13
N PRO A 85 -5.13 0.59 -10.92
CA PRO A 85 -3.74 0.36 -11.33
C PRO A 85 -3.14 1.59 -12.05
N GLY A 86 -1.91 1.93 -11.71
CA GLY A 86 -1.19 3.06 -12.31
C GLY A 86 -1.49 4.44 -11.71
N ARG A 87 -2.58 4.61 -10.98
CA ARG A 87 -3.04 5.93 -10.49
C ARG A 87 -2.30 6.45 -9.27
N CYS A 88 -1.99 5.57 -8.33
CA CYS A 88 -1.40 5.99 -7.06
C CYS A 88 -0.28 5.05 -6.65
N GLU A 89 0.91 5.59 -6.52
CA GLU A 89 2.09 4.83 -6.09
C GLU A 89 2.00 4.46 -4.61
N LYS A 90 2.51 3.27 -4.28
CA LYS A 90 2.62 2.78 -2.91
C LYS A 90 4.08 2.39 -2.65
N THR A 91 4.69 3.02 -1.64
CA THR A 91 6.07 2.73 -1.25
C THR A 91 6.12 1.79 -0.07
N TYR A 92 6.96 0.78 -0.17
CA TYR A 92 7.14 -0.24 0.86
C TYR A 92 8.58 -0.32 1.33
N LYS A 93 8.79 -0.44 2.64
CA LYS A 93 10.04 -0.96 3.21
C LYS A 93 9.89 -2.47 3.38
N VAL A 94 10.80 -3.22 2.78
CA VAL A 94 10.75 -4.68 2.73
C VAL A 94 12.02 -5.23 3.36
N VAL A 95 11.88 -6.23 4.23
CA VAL A 95 13.02 -7.01 4.73
C VAL A 95 12.86 -8.42 4.19
N ILE A 96 13.83 -8.88 3.42
CA ILE A 96 13.89 -10.26 2.94
C ILE A 96 14.97 -11.04 3.71
N ARG A 97 14.76 -12.34 3.85
CA ARG A 97 15.80 -13.30 4.18
C ARG A 97 16.46 -13.74 2.88
N GLY A 98 17.77 -13.67 2.84
CA GLY A 98 18.59 -13.88 1.66
C GLY A 98 19.16 -12.57 1.12
N ARG A 99 20.11 -12.73 0.21
CA ARG A 99 20.70 -11.64 -0.58
C ARG A 99 20.02 -11.60 -1.95
N ILE A 100 19.94 -10.44 -2.53
CA ILE A 100 19.44 -10.23 -3.89
C ILE A 100 20.61 -9.74 -4.76
N SER A 101 20.79 -10.35 -5.92
CA SER A 101 21.79 -9.93 -6.90
C SER A 101 21.34 -8.66 -7.64
N ASP A 102 22.28 -7.95 -8.24
CA ASP A 102 21.96 -6.78 -9.06
C ASP A 102 21.22 -7.18 -10.36
N GLU A 103 21.48 -8.39 -10.87
CA GLU A 103 20.72 -8.98 -11.96
C GLU A 103 19.23 -9.18 -11.56
N ASP A 104 18.97 -9.76 -10.39
CA ASP A 104 17.62 -9.95 -9.92
C ASP A 104 16.92 -8.60 -9.59
N LEU A 105 17.65 -7.59 -9.13
CA LEU A 105 17.11 -6.22 -9.01
C LEU A 105 16.62 -5.70 -10.37
N SER A 106 17.38 -5.92 -11.43
CA SER A 106 16.98 -5.54 -12.80
C SER A 106 15.79 -6.38 -13.29
N ARG A 107 15.78 -7.67 -13.02
CA ARG A 107 14.67 -8.58 -13.40
C ARG A 107 13.35 -8.19 -12.77
N VAL A 108 13.33 -7.73 -11.51
CA VAL A 108 12.06 -7.33 -10.86
C VAL A 108 11.46 -6.05 -11.45
N LEU A 109 12.26 -5.22 -12.11
CA LEU A 109 11.76 -4.04 -12.83
C LEU A 109 11.08 -4.44 -14.14
N ILE A 110 11.66 -5.39 -14.87
CA ILE A 110 11.13 -5.89 -16.15
C ILE A 110 9.93 -6.80 -15.92
N GLY A 111 10.07 -7.76 -14.98
CA GLY A 111 9.02 -8.70 -14.62
C GLY A 111 9.56 -10.07 -14.26
N VAL A 112 8.98 -10.64 -13.21
CA VAL A 112 9.31 -11.97 -12.68
C VAL A 112 8.10 -12.90 -12.88
N PRO A 113 8.27 -14.08 -13.53
CA PRO A 113 7.21 -15.06 -13.64
C PRO A 113 6.77 -15.58 -12.27
N THR A 114 5.46 -15.59 -12.03
CA THR A 114 4.85 -16.08 -10.79
C THR A 114 3.62 -16.92 -11.10
N PRO A 115 3.08 -17.70 -10.14
CA PRO A 115 1.89 -18.51 -10.36
C PRO A 115 0.63 -17.74 -10.80
N ILE A 116 0.63 -16.41 -10.66
CA ILE A 116 -0.51 -15.55 -11.07
C ILE A 116 -0.16 -14.65 -12.27
N GLY A 117 0.87 -15.01 -13.03
CA GLY A 117 1.39 -14.26 -14.16
C GLY A 117 2.66 -13.49 -13.82
N THR A 118 3.19 -12.76 -14.79
CA THR A 118 4.38 -11.93 -14.62
C THR A 118 4.06 -10.72 -13.73
N LEU A 119 4.89 -10.51 -12.71
CA LEU A 119 4.79 -9.38 -11.79
C LEU A 119 6.08 -8.55 -11.82
N ASN A 120 5.93 -7.24 -11.85
CA ASN A 120 7.04 -6.31 -11.79
C ASN A 120 6.85 -5.28 -10.67
N VAL A 121 7.87 -4.50 -10.40
CA VAL A 121 7.81 -3.34 -9.51
C VAL A 121 8.16 -2.08 -10.30
N HIS A 122 7.63 -0.94 -9.87
CA HIS A 122 7.93 0.33 -10.53
C HIS A 122 9.37 0.80 -10.23
N SER A 123 9.80 0.67 -8.97
CA SER A 123 11.19 0.88 -8.60
C SER A 123 11.59 0.02 -7.40
N ILE A 124 12.88 -0.26 -7.30
CA ILE A 124 13.48 -1.01 -6.19
C ILE A 124 14.85 -0.45 -5.87
N THR A 125 15.12 -0.24 -4.59
CA THR A 125 16.42 0.22 -4.08
C THR A 125 16.89 -0.66 -2.93
N LYS A 126 18.07 -1.20 -3.06
CA LYS A 126 18.75 -1.91 -1.96
C LYS A 126 19.29 -0.88 -0.97
N ARG A 127 18.79 -0.90 0.27
CA ARG A 127 19.15 0.07 1.30
C ARG A 127 20.29 -0.43 2.19
N ARG A 128 20.22 -1.70 2.62
CA ARG A 128 21.21 -2.26 3.55
C ARG A 128 21.16 -3.78 3.53
N GLU A 129 22.33 -4.41 3.69
CA GLU A 129 22.47 -5.84 4.02
C GLU A 129 22.99 -5.99 5.45
N VAL A 130 22.35 -6.83 6.25
CA VAL A 130 22.73 -7.12 7.64
C VAL A 130 22.62 -8.61 7.89
N GLY A 131 23.76 -9.29 7.94
CA GLY A 131 23.81 -10.73 8.04
C GLY A 131 23.05 -11.41 6.90
N PRO A 132 22.12 -12.33 7.19
CA PRO A 132 21.34 -13.04 6.18
C PRO A 132 20.09 -12.24 5.70
N LYS A 133 20.03 -10.93 5.94
CA LYS A 133 18.85 -10.11 5.63
C LYS A 133 19.23 -8.95 4.72
N THR A 134 18.38 -8.68 3.74
CA THR A 134 18.46 -7.48 2.88
C THR A 134 17.26 -6.58 3.13
N GLN A 135 17.51 -5.29 3.30
CA GLN A 135 16.50 -4.24 3.41
C GLN A 135 16.36 -3.52 2.07
N LEU A 136 15.14 -3.43 1.60
CA LEU A 136 14.79 -2.86 0.31
C LEU A 136 13.72 -1.79 0.49
N GLU A 137 13.73 -0.80 -0.39
CA GLU A 137 12.62 0.10 -0.62
C GLU A 137 12.05 -0.20 -2.00
N VAL A 138 10.74 -0.41 -2.09
CA VAL A 138 10.05 -0.82 -3.31
C VAL A 138 8.83 0.05 -3.54
N VAL A 139 8.66 0.52 -4.77
CA VAL A 139 7.48 1.26 -5.20
C VAL A 139 6.65 0.39 -6.13
N LEU A 140 5.35 0.34 -5.87
CA LEU A 140 4.35 -0.30 -6.73
C LEU A 140 3.37 0.74 -7.27
N LYS A 141 3.04 0.66 -8.54
CA LYS A 141 1.90 1.36 -9.17
C LYS A 141 0.62 0.52 -9.15
N GLU A 142 0.76 -0.81 -9.04
CA GLU A 142 -0.35 -1.75 -8.86
C GLU A 142 -0.07 -2.69 -7.68
N GLY A 143 -1.11 -3.29 -7.10
CA GLY A 143 -0.96 -4.19 -5.96
C GLY A 143 -1.79 -5.46 -6.11
N LYS A 144 -1.28 -6.48 -6.83
CA LYS A 144 -1.92 -7.79 -6.91
C LYS A 144 -1.82 -8.56 -5.59
N ASN A 145 -2.64 -9.61 -5.46
CA ASN A 145 -2.63 -10.44 -4.24
C ASN A 145 -1.22 -10.93 -3.91
N ARG A 146 -0.73 -10.56 -2.71
CA ARG A 146 0.60 -10.92 -2.19
C ARG A 146 1.76 -10.60 -3.16
N HIS A 147 1.62 -9.51 -3.93
CA HIS A 147 2.50 -9.11 -5.04
C HIS A 147 4.00 -9.25 -4.68
N LEU A 148 4.51 -8.46 -3.76
CA LEU A 148 5.92 -8.48 -3.38
C LEU A 148 6.38 -9.82 -2.79
N ARG A 149 5.50 -10.53 -2.07
CA ARG A 149 5.85 -11.85 -1.54
C ARG A 149 6.03 -12.89 -2.63
N ARG A 150 5.23 -12.80 -3.72
CA ARG A 150 5.36 -13.68 -4.88
C ARG A 150 6.60 -13.35 -5.69
N VAL A 151 6.85 -12.07 -5.95
CA VAL A 151 8.06 -11.60 -6.67
C VAL A 151 9.31 -12.13 -5.98
N PHE A 152 9.49 -11.86 -4.69
CA PHE A 152 10.70 -12.29 -3.98
C PHE A 152 10.79 -13.82 -3.82
N HIS A 153 9.66 -14.52 -3.66
CA HIS A 153 9.67 -15.99 -3.58
C HIS A 153 10.12 -16.67 -4.88
N ALA A 154 9.89 -16.05 -6.02
CA ALA A 154 10.33 -16.55 -7.33
C ALA A 154 11.84 -16.33 -7.59
N LEU A 155 12.51 -15.51 -6.77
CA LEU A 155 13.94 -15.28 -6.84
C LEU A 155 14.68 -16.14 -5.81
N LYS A 156 15.97 -16.37 -6.05
CA LYS A 156 16.81 -17.22 -5.19
C LYS A 156 17.98 -16.44 -4.61
N ASP A 157 18.35 -16.76 -3.39
CA ASP A 157 19.60 -16.30 -2.80
C ASP A 157 20.79 -16.80 -3.66
N PRO A 158 21.70 -15.91 -4.09
CA PRO A 158 22.80 -16.31 -5.00
C PRO A 158 23.77 -17.29 -4.37
N LYS A 159 23.90 -17.32 -3.02
CA LYS A 159 24.81 -18.21 -2.31
C LYS A 159 24.15 -19.56 -1.96
N PHE A 160 22.91 -19.52 -1.48
CA PHE A 160 22.26 -20.70 -0.91
C PHE A 160 21.24 -21.34 -1.86
N HIS A 161 20.94 -20.70 -3.01
CA HIS A 161 19.96 -21.12 -4.00
C HIS A 161 18.55 -21.37 -3.45
N THR A 162 18.25 -20.87 -2.25
CA THR A 162 16.93 -20.95 -1.61
C THR A 162 16.06 -19.76 -2.02
N PRO A 163 14.73 -19.94 -2.11
CA PRO A 163 13.82 -18.82 -2.40
C PRO A 163 13.95 -17.70 -1.39
N LEU A 164 13.94 -16.46 -1.88
CA LEU A 164 13.93 -15.29 -1.01
C LEU A 164 12.61 -15.22 -0.24
N LYS A 165 12.66 -14.91 1.05
CA LYS A 165 11.49 -14.86 1.91
C LYS A 165 11.28 -13.47 2.49
N VAL A 166 10.14 -12.84 2.24
CA VAL A 166 9.75 -11.58 2.87
C VAL A 166 9.46 -11.81 4.36
N LEU A 167 10.29 -11.24 5.22
CA LEU A 167 10.20 -11.30 6.67
C LEU A 167 9.36 -10.15 7.24
N ASP A 168 9.50 -8.96 6.65
CA ASP A 168 8.71 -7.79 7.02
C ASP A 168 8.31 -7.01 5.77
N LEU A 169 7.07 -6.53 5.76
CA LEU A 169 6.52 -5.72 4.69
C LEU A 169 5.73 -4.57 5.34
N LYS A 170 6.28 -3.36 5.21
CA LYS A 170 5.70 -2.15 5.77
C LYS A 170 5.39 -1.14 4.66
N ARG A 171 4.12 -0.83 4.41
CA ARG A 171 3.76 0.27 3.52
C ARG A 171 4.01 1.60 4.22
N VAL A 172 4.89 2.42 3.66
CA VAL A 172 5.32 3.69 4.28
C VAL A 172 4.75 4.91 3.58
N LYS A 173 4.29 4.77 2.31
CA LYS A 173 3.64 5.86 1.57
C LYS A 173 2.47 5.36 0.73
N VAL A 174 1.49 6.23 0.53
CA VAL A 174 0.41 6.11 -0.46
C VAL A 174 0.32 7.47 -1.16
N GLY A 175 0.78 7.54 -2.42
CA GLY A 175 1.01 8.80 -3.10
C GLY A 175 1.95 9.71 -2.28
N PRO A 176 1.59 10.98 -2.05
CA PRO A 176 2.37 11.90 -1.23
C PRO A 176 2.27 11.63 0.28
N LEU A 177 1.23 10.89 0.73
CA LEU A 177 0.98 10.66 2.15
C LEU A 177 2.02 9.72 2.75
N THR A 178 2.67 10.17 3.82
CA THR A 178 3.73 9.42 4.51
C THR A 178 3.23 8.91 5.86
N LEU A 179 3.70 7.72 6.25
CA LEU A 179 3.40 7.13 7.54
C LEU A 179 4.21 7.80 8.66
N ASP A 180 3.55 8.60 9.47
CA ASP A 180 4.08 9.35 10.62
C ASP A 180 3.47 8.93 11.96
N ILE A 181 2.66 7.87 11.98
CA ILE A 181 1.88 7.42 13.12
C ILE A 181 2.52 6.16 13.74
N PRO A 182 2.51 5.99 15.09
CA PRO A 182 2.97 4.75 15.72
C PRO A 182 2.10 3.55 15.31
N VAL A 183 2.62 2.33 15.50
CA VAL A 183 1.89 1.09 15.17
C VAL A 183 0.59 1.01 15.95
N GLY A 184 -0.52 0.76 15.26
CA GLY A 184 -1.87 0.74 15.84
C GLY A 184 -2.50 2.13 16.03
N GLY A 185 -1.73 3.20 15.84
CA GLY A 185 -2.23 4.56 15.88
C GLY A 185 -3.00 4.95 14.61
N TRP A 186 -3.81 5.97 14.75
CA TRP A 186 -4.59 6.55 13.64
C TRP A 186 -4.73 8.07 13.85
N ARG A 187 -4.99 8.80 12.80
CA ARG A 187 -5.37 10.21 12.79
C ARG A 187 -6.18 10.57 11.56
N PHE A 188 -6.84 11.68 11.60
CA PHE A 188 -7.40 12.29 10.39
C PHE A 188 -6.29 12.90 9.52
N SER A 189 -6.54 12.99 8.21
CA SER A 189 -5.75 13.78 7.29
C SER A 189 -5.85 15.27 7.60
N THR A 190 -4.80 16.00 7.23
CA THR A 190 -4.88 17.46 7.17
C THR A 190 -5.41 17.89 5.79
N GLN A 191 -5.90 19.12 5.68
CA GLN A 191 -6.34 19.69 4.41
C GLN A 191 -5.20 19.76 3.39
N GLU A 192 -3.98 20.03 3.86
CA GLU A 192 -2.80 20.04 2.99
C GLU A 192 -2.50 18.66 2.41
N GLU A 193 -2.54 17.60 3.22
CA GLU A 193 -2.36 16.22 2.79
C GLU A 193 -3.39 15.81 1.73
N GLU A 194 -4.66 16.17 1.92
CA GLU A 194 -5.71 15.92 0.95
C GLU A 194 -5.46 16.68 -0.36
N THR A 195 -5.09 17.96 -0.27
CA THR A 195 -4.76 18.78 -1.44
C THR A 195 -3.60 18.20 -2.23
N GLN A 196 -2.53 17.77 -1.55
CA GLN A 196 -1.38 17.11 -2.18
C GLN A 196 -1.77 15.79 -2.84
N LEU A 197 -2.58 14.97 -2.15
CA LEU A 197 -3.06 13.70 -2.70
C LEU A 197 -3.89 13.92 -3.97
N PHE A 198 -4.88 14.80 -3.93
CA PHE A 198 -5.72 15.08 -5.10
C PHE A 198 -4.94 15.71 -6.25
N SER A 199 -3.95 16.55 -5.96
CA SER A 199 -3.06 17.12 -6.98
C SER A 199 -2.20 16.07 -7.65
N SER A 200 -1.71 15.08 -6.90
CA SER A 200 -0.93 13.96 -7.44
C SER A 200 -1.75 13.05 -8.37
N LEU A 201 -3.05 12.92 -8.14
CA LEU A 201 -3.96 12.10 -8.94
C LEU A 201 -4.40 12.78 -10.25
N LYS A 202 -4.19 14.11 -10.39
CA LYS A 202 -4.54 14.87 -11.60
C LYS A 202 -3.52 14.75 -12.72
N LYS A 203 -2.27 14.37 -12.41
CA LYS A 203 -1.25 14.15 -13.44
C LYS A 203 -1.64 12.88 -14.21
N PRO A 204 -1.78 12.94 -15.56
CA PRO A 204 -1.90 11.72 -16.35
C PRO A 204 -0.69 10.84 -16.06
N ALA A 205 -0.90 9.53 -16.00
CA ALA A 205 0.21 8.59 -15.98
C ALA A 205 1.11 8.96 -17.18
N GLN A 206 2.33 9.40 -16.92
CA GLN A 206 3.29 9.58 -18.01
C GLN A 206 3.53 8.19 -18.57
N GLU A 207 3.03 7.97 -19.79
CA GLU A 207 3.41 6.83 -20.61
C GLU A 207 4.92 6.99 -20.89
N ASN A 208 5.72 6.12 -20.30
CA ASN A 208 7.09 5.84 -20.70
C ASN A 208 7.11 4.49 -21.39
#